data_2308d571e09001b76dd75dc860777495
#
_entry.id   2308d571e09001b76dd75dc860777495
#
_cell.length_a   1.000
_cell.length_b   1.000
_cell.length_c   1.000
_cell.angle_alpha   90.00
_cell.angle_beta   90.00
_cell.angle_gamma   90.00
#
_symmetry.space_group_name_H-M   'P 1'
#
loop_
_entity.id
_entity.type
_entity.pdbx_description
1 polymer ?
#
loop_
_entity_poly.entity_id
_entity_poly.type
_entity_poly.pdbx_seq_one_letter_code
_entity_poly.pdbx_strand_id
1 'polypeptide(L)'
;MRHRFVLALSLAVAMAGCGGNAPAPATPAPPAQPEAVSKIGDVTIRATALQTAALTPEVASRYGITRGDRTVMLLVGVRQGPEMQETALPATITATVTNLSGQRQQIAMRELRSGDLLDYVGTAETSLPDTLRFDLTIVREGGASSTMQFTREFYPR
;
A
#
# COMPACT_ATOMS: atom_id res chain seq x y z
N MET A 1 -90.12 10.91 1.21
CA MET A 1 -90.05 9.46 1.38
C MET A 1 -88.60 9.02 1.16
N ARG A 2 -88.03 8.43 2.19
CA ARG A 2 -86.72 7.71 2.27
C ARG A 2 -85.52 8.32 1.68
N HIS A 3 -84.88 9.16 2.47
CA HIS A 3 -83.47 9.66 2.24
C HIS A 3 -82.50 8.56 2.71
N ARG A 4 -81.63 8.12 1.83
CA ARG A 4 -80.48 7.27 2.14
C ARG A 4 -79.20 8.15 2.21
N PHE A 5 -78.76 8.41 3.42
CA PHE A 5 -77.45 8.98 3.69
C PHE A 5 -76.43 7.92 3.40
N VAL A 6 -75.49 8.21 2.52
CA VAL A 6 -74.28 7.44 2.31
C VAL A 6 -73.17 8.19 2.99
N LEU A 7 -72.65 7.58 4.04
CA LEU A 7 -71.47 8.11 4.81
C LEU A 7 -70.21 7.68 4.10
N ALA A 8 -69.47 8.64 3.54
CA ALA A 8 -68.17 8.42 2.92
C ALA A 8 -67.11 8.45 4.01
N LEU A 9 -66.49 7.30 4.30
CA LEU A 9 -65.39 7.15 5.23
C LEU A 9 -64.06 7.40 4.49
N SER A 10 -63.44 8.57 4.72
CA SER A 10 -62.16 8.94 4.14
C SER A 10 -61.01 8.30 4.96
N LEU A 11 -60.36 7.30 4.38
CA LEU A 11 -59.19 6.64 4.94
C LEU A 11 -57.91 7.46 4.61
N ALA A 12 -57.38 8.18 5.59
CA ALA A 12 -56.08 8.89 5.46
C ALA A 12 -54.93 7.89 5.63
N VAL A 13 -54.22 7.58 4.54
CA VAL A 13 -52.98 6.80 4.57
C VAL A 13 -51.82 7.71 4.90
N ALA A 14 -51.28 7.63 6.10
CA ALA A 14 -50.05 8.28 6.50
C ALA A 14 -48.87 7.48 5.92
N MET A 15 -48.21 8.02 4.88
CA MET A 15 -46.92 7.48 4.40
C MET A 15 -45.80 7.91 5.35
N ALA A 16 -45.35 7.01 6.22
CA ALA A 16 -44.15 7.15 6.97
C ALA A 16 -42.94 6.99 6.00
N GLY A 17 -42.35 8.10 5.56
CA GLY A 17 -41.14 8.12 4.78
C GLY A 17 -39.97 7.68 5.68
N CYS A 18 -39.48 6.44 5.53
CA CYS A 18 -38.18 6.03 6.03
C CYS A 18 -37.09 6.79 5.24
N GLY A 19 -36.56 7.86 5.82
CA GLY A 19 -35.36 8.51 5.34
C GLY A 19 -34.19 7.58 5.54
N GLY A 20 -33.91 6.71 4.57
CA GLY A 20 -32.68 5.95 4.51
C GLY A 20 -31.52 6.92 4.25
N ASN A 21 -30.60 7.09 5.22
CA ASN A 21 -29.31 7.69 4.95
C ASN A 21 -28.60 6.81 3.90
N ALA A 22 -28.61 7.23 2.65
CA ALA A 22 -27.74 6.62 1.65
C ALA A 22 -26.29 6.79 2.10
N PRO A 23 -25.49 5.72 2.14
CA PRO A 23 -24.06 5.88 2.43
C PRO A 23 -23.47 6.83 1.40
N ALA A 24 -22.66 7.79 1.88
CA ALA A 24 -21.94 8.70 1.00
C ALA A 24 -21.14 7.87 -0.02
N PRO A 25 -21.08 8.29 -1.31
CA PRO A 25 -20.27 7.58 -2.29
C PRO A 25 -18.85 7.48 -1.77
N ALA A 26 -18.31 6.26 -1.68
CA ALA A 26 -16.95 6.02 -1.27
C ALA A 26 -16.03 6.74 -2.27
N THR A 27 -15.18 7.64 -1.79
CA THR A 27 -14.15 8.26 -2.60
C THR A 27 -13.29 7.14 -3.20
N PRO A 28 -13.10 7.08 -4.53
CA PRO A 28 -12.26 6.07 -5.13
C PRO A 28 -10.88 6.09 -4.47
N ALA A 29 -10.41 4.95 -3.99
CA ALA A 29 -9.06 4.83 -3.49
C ALA A 29 -8.08 5.19 -4.62
N PRO A 30 -7.01 5.96 -4.34
CA PRO A 30 -5.98 6.20 -5.35
C PRO A 30 -5.52 4.86 -5.93
N PRO A 31 -5.25 4.79 -7.26
CA PRO A 31 -4.77 3.55 -7.86
C PRO A 31 -3.52 3.08 -7.11
N ALA A 32 -3.50 1.80 -6.72
CA ALA A 32 -2.33 1.21 -6.09
C ALA A 32 -1.14 1.36 -7.04
N GLN A 33 -0.05 1.94 -6.57
CA GLN A 33 1.14 2.06 -7.39
C GLN A 33 1.69 0.66 -7.67
N PRO A 34 2.04 0.34 -8.92
CA PRO A 34 2.46 -0.99 -9.28
C PRO A 34 3.75 -1.37 -8.56
N GLU A 35 3.86 -2.65 -8.19
CA GLU A 35 5.09 -3.22 -7.66
C GLU A 35 6.20 -3.13 -8.71
N ALA A 36 7.42 -2.79 -8.32
CA ALA A 36 8.58 -2.90 -9.19
C ALA A 36 9.12 -4.33 -9.11
N VAL A 37 9.30 -4.98 -10.27
CA VAL A 37 9.71 -6.38 -10.37
C VAL A 37 10.94 -6.51 -11.24
N SER A 38 11.95 -7.29 -10.78
CA SER A 38 13.12 -7.69 -11.56
C SER A 38 13.29 -9.19 -11.47
N LYS A 39 13.41 -9.85 -12.63
CA LYS A 39 13.65 -11.31 -12.73
C LYS A 39 15.04 -11.56 -13.26
N ILE A 40 15.82 -12.39 -12.56
CA ILE A 40 17.20 -12.74 -12.90
C ILE A 40 17.34 -14.25 -12.75
N GLY A 41 17.23 -14.97 -13.87
CA GLY A 41 17.15 -16.42 -13.86
C GLY A 41 15.89 -16.89 -13.13
N ASP A 42 16.06 -17.69 -12.10
CA ASP A 42 15.00 -18.19 -11.23
C ASP A 42 14.75 -17.30 -9.98
N VAL A 43 15.44 -16.16 -9.89
CA VAL A 43 15.28 -15.21 -8.80
C VAL A 43 14.37 -14.06 -9.22
N THR A 44 13.36 -13.76 -8.40
CA THR A 44 12.47 -12.61 -8.53
C THR A 44 12.67 -11.66 -7.37
N ILE A 45 12.95 -10.40 -7.68
CA ILE A 45 13.03 -9.31 -6.72
C ILE A 45 11.79 -8.43 -6.91
N ARG A 46 11.06 -8.18 -5.83
CA ARG A 46 9.88 -7.30 -5.81
C ARG A 46 10.12 -6.16 -4.85
N ALA A 47 9.82 -4.95 -5.27
CA ALA A 47 9.93 -3.77 -4.42
C ALA A 47 8.66 -2.93 -4.48
N THR A 48 8.15 -2.58 -3.31
CA THR A 48 6.97 -1.72 -3.14
C THR A 48 7.34 -0.52 -2.28
N ALA A 49 6.96 0.67 -2.72
CA ALA A 49 7.10 1.89 -1.93
C ALA A 49 5.74 2.55 -1.74
N LEU A 50 5.40 2.92 -0.50
CA LEU A 50 4.13 3.56 -0.17
C LEU A 50 4.25 4.48 1.05
N GLN A 51 3.35 5.47 1.15
CA GLN A 51 3.25 6.31 2.36
C GLN A 51 2.78 5.48 3.54
N THR A 52 3.47 5.61 4.69
CA THR A 52 3.13 4.83 5.88
C THR A 52 1.76 5.19 6.47
N ALA A 53 1.23 6.38 6.18
CA ALA A 53 -0.16 6.76 6.49
C ALA A 53 -1.21 5.84 5.80
N ALA A 54 -0.84 5.19 4.69
CA ALA A 54 -1.71 4.25 3.98
C ALA A 54 -1.82 2.88 4.66
N LEU A 55 -0.90 2.55 5.56
CA LEU A 55 -0.95 1.31 6.33
C LEU A 55 -2.07 1.36 7.36
N THR A 56 -2.71 0.21 7.62
CA THR A 56 -3.55 0.11 8.81
C THR A 56 -2.69 0.11 10.08
N PRO A 57 -3.22 0.51 11.24
CA PRO A 57 -2.47 0.47 12.50
C PRO A 57 -1.87 -0.91 12.81
N GLU A 58 -2.60 -1.98 12.50
CA GLU A 58 -2.19 -3.36 12.74
C GLU A 58 -0.99 -3.76 11.85
N VAL A 59 -1.02 -3.36 10.57
CA VAL A 59 0.08 -3.62 9.63
C VAL A 59 1.30 -2.80 10.01
N ALA A 60 1.13 -1.52 10.33
CA ALA A 60 2.22 -0.66 10.78
C ALA A 60 2.90 -1.20 12.05
N SER A 61 2.10 -1.64 13.03
CA SER A 61 2.59 -2.26 14.25
C SER A 61 3.36 -3.56 13.97
N ARG A 62 2.82 -4.44 13.13
CA ARG A 62 3.48 -5.69 12.72
C ARG A 62 4.82 -5.45 12.05
N TYR A 63 4.92 -4.39 11.26
CA TYR A 63 6.15 -3.99 10.59
C TYR A 63 7.06 -3.13 11.47
N GLY A 64 6.64 -2.77 12.68
CA GLY A 64 7.39 -1.89 13.58
C GLY A 64 7.63 -0.51 12.95
N ILE A 65 6.64 0.03 12.23
CA ILE A 65 6.71 1.28 11.49
C ILE A 65 5.74 2.29 12.10
N THR A 66 6.22 3.51 12.30
CA THR A 66 5.36 4.64 12.66
C THR A 66 4.65 5.17 11.42
N ARG A 67 3.33 5.33 11.51
CA ARG A 67 2.53 5.93 10.43
C ARG A 67 2.74 7.44 10.40
N GLY A 68 2.91 7.98 9.21
CA GLY A 68 3.07 9.41 8.99
C GLY A 68 2.82 9.77 7.53
N ASP A 69 2.31 10.98 7.30
CA ASP A 69 1.99 11.46 5.96
C ASP A 69 3.25 11.71 5.12
N ARG A 70 4.37 12.02 5.78
CA ARG A 70 5.65 12.36 5.15
C ARG A 70 6.67 11.23 5.20
N THR A 71 6.29 10.07 5.70
CA THR A 71 7.14 8.89 5.79
C THR A 71 6.75 7.89 4.71
N VAL A 72 7.70 7.47 3.91
CA VAL A 72 7.55 6.44 2.88
C VAL A 72 8.24 5.17 3.34
N MET A 73 7.53 4.05 3.26
CA MET A 73 8.06 2.70 3.48
C MET A 73 8.53 2.12 2.16
N LEU A 74 9.70 1.50 2.16
CA LEU A 74 10.19 0.60 1.11
C LEU A 74 10.13 -0.83 1.65
N LEU A 75 9.45 -1.72 0.94
CA LEU A 75 9.39 -3.16 1.20
C LEU A 75 10.02 -3.89 0.03
N VAL A 76 10.95 -4.81 0.30
CA VAL A 76 11.66 -5.59 -0.72
C VAL A 76 11.58 -7.07 -0.37
N GLY A 77 11.10 -7.88 -1.32
CA GLY A 77 11.10 -9.33 -1.25
C GLY A 77 12.07 -9.91 -2.28
N VAL A 78 12.89 -10.88 -1.87
CA VAL A 78 13.75 -11.65 -2.77
C VAL A 78 13.30 -13.10 -2.71
N ARG A 79 12.93 -13.66 -3.84
CA ARG A 79 12.36 -15.00 -3.95
C ARG A 79 13.10 -15.82 -5.00
N GLN A 80 13.20 -17.11 -4.79
CA GLN A 80 13.77 -18.06 -5.74
C GLN A 80 12.79 -19.19 -6.03
N GLY A 81 12.76 -19.64 -7.26
CA GLY A 81 11.95 -20.76 -7.72
C GLY A 81 10.84 -20.38 -8.70
N PRO A 82 10.08 -21.36 -9.16
CA PRO A 82 8.99 -21.14 -10.09
C PRO A 82 7.84 -20.37 -9.39
N GLU A 83 7.12 -19.59 -10.18
CA GLU A 83 5.95 -18.86 -9.72
C GLU A 83 4.97 -19.80 -9.00
N MET A 84 4.40 -19.36 -7.89
CA MET A 84 3.56 -20.15 -6.96
C MET A 84 4.30 -21.13 -6.03
N GLN A 85 5.59 -21.37 -6.23
CA GLN A 85 6.43 -22.22 -5.37
C GLN A 85 7.73 -21.49 -4.96
N GLU A 86 7.69 -20.17 -5.00
CA GLU A 86 8.83 -19.34 -4.63
C GLU A 86 9.17 -19.48 -3.14
N THR A 87 10.44 -19.58 -2.83
CA THR A 87 10.97 -19.55 -1.47
C THR A 87 11.72 -18.25 -1.20
N ALA A 88 11.72 -17.81 0.03
CA ALA A 88 12.48 -16.62 0.43
C ALA A 88 13.99 -16.90 0.25
N LEU A 89 14.68 -15.97 -0.40
CA LEU A 89 16.12 -16.01 -0.57
C LEU A 89 16.78 -14.92 0.27
N PRO A 90 17.62 -15.28 1.27
CA PRO A 90 18.31 -14.29 2.10
C PRO A 90 19.22 -13.38 1.26
N ALA A 91 19.23 -12.10 1.60
CA ALA A 91 20.03 -11.09 0.92
C ALA A 91 20.44 -9.95 1.87
N THR A 92 21.47 -9.22 1.48
CA THR A 92 21.79 -7.92 2.05
C THR A 92 21.33 -6.85 1.09
N ILE A 93 20.50 -5.90 1.55
CA ILE A 93 19.94 -4.86 0.73
C ILE A 93 20.49 -3.51 1.17
N THR A 94 21.11 -2.81 0.24
CA THR A 94 21.47 -1.40 0.36
C THR A 94 20.50 -0.61 -0.49
N ALA A 95 19.82 0.37 0.10
CA ALA A 95 18.85 1.18 -0.59
C ALA A 95 19.10 2.66 -0.35
N THR A 96 18.98 3.45 -1.41
CA THR A 96 18.97 4.92 -1.34
C THR A 96 17.76 5.46 -2.05
N VAL A 97 17.27 6.60 -1.59
CA VAL A 97 16.22 7.35 -2.24
C VAL A 97 16.74 8.75 -2.59
N THR A 98 16.36 9.23 -3.78
CA THR A 98 16.68 10.57 -4.25
C THR A 98 15.40 11.28 -4.65
N ASN A 99 15.17 12.48 -4.13
CA ASN A 99 14.02 13.30 -4.45
C ASN A 99 14.25 14.18 -5.70
N LEU A 100 13.21 14.90 -6.15
CA LEU A 100 13.32 15.79 -7.32
C LEU A 100 14.35 16.91 -7.15
N SER A 101 14.62 17.34 -5.92
CA SER A 101 15.66 18.35 -5.63
C SER A 101 17.07 17.77 -5.64
N GLY A 102 17.24 16.48 -5.90
CA GLY A 102 18.53 15.80 -5.90
C GLY A 102 19.06 15.43 -4.51
N GLN A 103 18.25 15.63 -3.47
CA GLN A 103 18.63 15.22 -2.11
C GLN A 103 18.57 13.70 -2.01
N ARG A 104 19.66 13.12 -1.53
CA ARG A 104 19.82 11.67 -1.36
C ARG A 104 19.77 11.29 0.10
N GLN A 105 18.98 10.24 0.42
CA GLN A 105 18.89 9.64 1.73
C GLN A 105 19.17 8.14 1.63
N GLN A 106 19.96 7.60 2.55
CA GLN A 106 20.11 6.17 2.70
C GLN A 106 18.94 5.62 3.51
N ILE A 107 18.37 4.50 3.06
CA ILE A 107 17.30 3.80 3.76
C ILE A 107 17.93 2.67 4.59
N ALA A 108 17.77 2.72 5.90
CA ALA A 108 18.18 1.66 6.80
C ALA A 108 17.24 0.45 6.64
N MET A 109 17.66 -0.53 5.85
CA MET A 109 16.90 -1.75 5.60
C MET A 109 17.09 -2.76 6.73
N ARG A 110 16.04 -3.41 7.17
CA ARG A 110 16.06 -4.49 8.16
C ARG A 110 15.20 -5.66 7.72
N GLU A 111 15.53 -6.85 8.20
CA GLU A 111 14.72 -8.05 7.96
C GLU A 111 13.36 -7.96 8.64
N LEU A 112 12.37 -8.46 7.93
CA LEU A 112 11.00 -8.65 8.41
C LEU A 112 10.61 -10.11 8.17
N ARG A 113 10.53 -10.89 9.25
CA ARG A 113 10.18 -12.31 9.18
C ARG A 113 8.73 -12.54 9.60
N SER A 114 8.02 -13.34 8.84
CA SER A 114 6.67 -13.80 9.15
C SER A 114 6.50 -15.25 8.69
N GLY A 115 6.65 -16.19 9.62
CA GLY A 115 6.76 -17.63 9.29
C GLY A 115 7.95 -17.88 8.38
N ASP A 116 7.72 -18.53 7.25
CA ASP A 116 8.74 -18.82 6.24
C ASP A 116 9.03 -17.64 5.29
N LEU A 117 8.29 -16.54 5.43
CA LEU A 117 8.51 -15.35 4.64
C LEU A 117 9.61 -14.49 5.25
N LEU A 118 10.51 -14.03 4.39
CA LEU A 118 11.56 -13.07 4.71
C LEU A 118 11.48 -11.92 3.72
N ASP A 119 11.18 -10.75 4.21
CA ASP A 119 11.21 -9.50 3.48
C ASP A 119 12.18 -8.53 4.14
N TYR A 120 12.42 -7.41 3.49
CA TYR A 120 13.26 -6.32 3.99
C TYR A 120 12.46 -5.04 3.96
N VAL A 121 12.50 -4.29 5.05
CA VAL A 121 11.72 -3.05 5.18
C VAL A 121 12.60 -1.93 5.72
N GLY A 122 12.37 -0.74 5.21
CA GLY A 122 12.98 0.50 5.70
C GLY A 122 12.09 1.69 5.39
N THR A 123 12.40 2.84 5.97
CA THR A 123 11.63 4.07 5.79
C THR A 123 12.52 5.23 5.38
N ALA A 124 11.94 6.18 4.66
CA ALA A 124 12.55 7.44 4.29
C ALA A 124 11.56 8.58 4.51
N GLU A 125 12.07 9.77 4.83
CA GLU A 125 11.25 10.97 4.93
C GLU A 125 11.18 11.70 3.59
N THR A 126 10.04 12.34 3.31
CA THR A 126 9.83 13.14 2.11
C THR A 126 9.01 14.38 2.39
N SER A 127 9.11 15.37 1.52
CA SER A 127 8.24 16.57 1.52
C SER A 127 7.28 16.44 0.36
N LEU A 128 5.97 16.39 0.64
CA LEU A 128 4.94 16.16 -0.36
C LEU A 128 4.43 17.47 -1.00
N PRO A 129 4.09 17.45 -2.30
CA PRO A 129 4.25 16.35 -3.25
C PRO A 129 5.71 16.14 -3.66
N ASP A 130 6.10 14.91 -3.94
CA ASP A 130 7.46 14.59 -4.41
C ASP A 130 7.46 13.36 -5.33
N THR A 131 8.52 13.25 -6.13
CA THR A 131 8.84 12.06 -6.91
C THR A 131 10.15 11.49 -6.40
N LEU A 132 10.10 10.28 -5.88
CA LEU A 132 11.24 9.60 -5.29
C LEU A 132 11.78 8.52 -6.22
N ARG A 133 13.08 8.59 -6.51
CA ARG A 133 13.81 7.53 -7.20
C ARG A 133 14.50 6.66 -6.16
N PHE A 134 14.22 5.37 -6.22
CA PHE A 134 14.83 4.34 -5.39
C PHE A 134 15.92 3.62 -6.17
N ASP A 135 17.11 3.53 -5.59
CA ASP A 135 18.26 2.81 -6.11
C ASP A 135 18.61 1.71 -5.10
N LEU A 136 18.52 0.45 -5.50
CA LEU A 136 18.75 -0.71 -4.65
C LEU A 136 19.93 -1.53 -5.18
N THR A 137 20.76 -2.00 -4.25
CA THR A 137 21.74 -3.07 -4.49
C THR A 137 21.39 -4.24 -3.61
N ILE A 138 21.20 -5.41 -4.20
CA ILE A 138 20.77 -6.64 -3.55
C ILE A 138 21.89 -7.68 -3.70
N VAL A 139 22.56 -8.00 -2.60
CA VAL A 139 23.59 -9.04 -2.54
C VAL A 139 22.96 -10.28 -1.93
N ARG A 140 22.74 -11.30 -2.75
CA ARG A 140 22.12 -12.58 -2.33
C ARG A 140 23.11 -13.45 -1.59
N GLU A 141 22.60 -14.37 -0.80
CA GLU A 141 23.42 -15.45 -0.23
C GLU A 141 24.20 -16.13 -1.36
N GLY A 142 25.52 -16.35 -1.16
CA GLY A 142 26.43 -16.80 -2.22
C GLY A 142 27.14 -15.68 -3.00
N GLY A 143 26.87 -14.39 -2.69
CA GLY A 143 27.61 -13.23 -3.19
C GLY A 143 27.15 -12.66 -4.52
N ALA A 144 26.16 -13.28 -5.19
CA ALA A 144 25.61 -12.74 -6.43
C ALA A 144 24.87 -11.42 -6.18
N SER A 145 25.27 -10.36 -6.91
CA SER A 145 24.72 -9.02 -6.76
C SER A 145 23.79 -8.65 -7.91
N SER A 146 22.76 -7.90 -7.60
CA SER A 146 21.80 -7.33 -8.54
C SER A 146 21.49 -5.89 -8.17
N THR A 147 21.13 -5.08 -9.17
CA THR A 147 20.67 -3.71 -8.95
C THR A 147 19.24 -3.56 -9.43
N MET A 148 18.47 -2.70 -8.77
CA MET A 148 17.12 -2.35 -9.16
C MET A 148 16.94 -0.84 -8.99
N GLN A 149 16.31 -0.21 -9.98
CA GLN A 149 15.96 1.20 -9.90
C GLN A 149 14.50 1.37 -10.30
N PHE A 150 13.78 2.19 -9.56
CA PHE A 150 12.41 2.58 -9.91
C PHE A 150 12.06 3.93 -9.30
N THR A 151 10.99 4.53 -9.82
CA THR A 151 10.50 5.85 -9.40
C THR A 151 9.04 5.75 -8.96
N ARG A 152 8.67 6.52 -7.92
CA ARG A 152 7.30 6.63 -7.41
C ARG A 152 6.96 8.07 -7.07
N GLU A 153 5.73 8.44 -7.36
CA GLU A 153 5.16 9.74 -7.01
C GLU A 153 4.36 9.64 -5.73
N PHE A 154 4.50 10.63 -4.87
CA PHE A 154 3.82 10.72 -3.58
C PHE A 154 3.14 12.08 -3.46
N TYR A 155 1.89 12.06 -3.03
CA TYR A 155 1.03 13.24 -2.90
C TYR A 155 0.47 13.36 -1.49
N PRO A 156 0.14 14.57 -1.01
CA PRO A 156 -0.62 14.75 0.22
C PRO A 156 -1.95 13.97 0.16
N ARG A 157 -2.35 13.40 1.29
CA ARG A 157 -3.60 12.66 1.46
C ARG A 157 -4.64 13.47 2.20
#